data_01a2936732b71973b0fd84db43499b7d
#
_entry.id   01a2936732b71973b0fd84db43499b7d
#
_cell.length_a   1.000
_cell.length_b   1.000
_cell.length_c   1.000
_cell.angle_alpha   90.00
_cell.angle_beta   90.00
_cell.angle_gamma   90.00
#
_symmetry.space_group_name_H-M   'P 1'
#
loop_
_entity.id
_entity.type
_entity.pdbx_description
1 polymer ?
#
loop_
_entity_poly.entity_id
_entity_poly.type
_entity_poly.pdbx_seq_one_letter_code
_entity_poly.pdbx_strand_id
1 'polypeptide(L)'
;MQELSPVITQCISGGSEVIITVTGNSMRPFLKDRRDQVVLVKAEGDKLKAGDVPLYVRRNGKYVLHRIVDVKDGAYTMLGDAQVTKEYGIQPDQIVALAKAFIRKGVRYECDSDKYKRYVKFWMGILPLRKLYFKLYRFSARVYRKLVRILKIRA
;
A
#
# COMPACT_ATOMS: atom_id res chain seq x y z
N MET A 1 -3.33 6.50 9.49
CA MET A 1 -2.29 7.30 10.16
C MET A 1 -2.93 8.63 10.49
N GLN A 2 -2.93 8.97 11.75
CA GLN A 2 -3.24 10.33 12.21
C GLN A 2 -1.97 11.13 11.95
N GLU A 3 -2.11 12.38 11.68
CA GLU A 3 -1.12 13.41 11.33
C GLU A 3 0.36 12.96 11.24
N LEU A 4 0.96 13.19 10.08
CA LEU A 4 2.43 13.20 9.97
C LEU A 4 2.93 14.39 10.76
N SER A 5 3.88 14.16 11.66
CA SER A 5 4.57 15.25 12.34
C SER A 5 5.10 16.24 11.28
N PRO A 6 4.96 17.56 11.49
CA PRO A 6 5.54 18.58 10.61
C PRO A 6 7.02 18.32 10.30
N VAL A 7 7.76 17.76 11.26
CA VAL A 7 9.17 17.36 11.12
C VAL A 7 9.36 16.31 10.01
N ILE A 8 8.47 15.30 9.92
CA ILE A 8 8.55 14.29 8.86
C ILE A 8 8.36 14.92 7.47
N THR A 9 7.37 15.82 7.34
CA THR A 9 7.14 16.53 6.10
C THR A 9 8.32 17.42 5.72
N GLN A 10 8.93 18.09 6.69
CA GLN A 10 10.12 18.92 6.48
C GLN A 10 11.33 18.08 6.06
N CYS A 11 11.59 16.93 6.70
CA CYS A 11 12.66 16.01 6.30
C CYS A 11 12.51 15.52 4.86
N ILE A 12 11.29 15.12 4.46
CA ILE A 12 10.99 14.67 3.11
C ILE A 12 11.20 15.82 2.10
N SER A 13 10.72 17.01 2.41
CA SER A 13 10.89 18.20 1.54
C SER A 13 12.35 18.59 1.39
N GLY A 14 13.17 18.39 2.43
CA GLY A 14 14.63 18.58 2.42
C GLY A 14 15.42 17.50 1.67
N GLY A 15 14.74 16.50 1.07
CA GLY A 15 15.39 15.44 0.30
C GLY A 15 15.88 14.26 1.13
N SER A 16 15.62 14.21 2.44
CA SER A 16 16.01 13.10 3.30
C SER A 16 15.08 11.90 3.14
N GLU A 17 15.64 10.68 3.31
CA GLU A 17 14.82 9.47 3.44
C GLU A 17 14.17 9.44 4.84
N VAL A 18 12.90 9.10 4.89
CA VAL A 18 12.17 8.93 6.15
C VAL A 18 11.62 7.51 6.22
N ILE A 19 11.87 6.82 7.33
CA ILE A 19 11.37 5.47 7.56
C ILE A 19 10.18 5.56 8.53
N ILE A 20 9.03 5.06 8.09
CA ILE A 20 7.83 4.98 8.94
C ILE A 20 7.30 3.56 9.05
N THR A 21 6.78 3.20 10.20
CA THR A 21 6.09 1.92 10.41
C THR A 21 4.70 1.98 9.79
N VAL A 22 4.40 0.98 8.96
CA VAL A 22 3.08 0.86 8.31
C VAL A 22 2.01 0.50 9.34
N THR A 23 0.92 1.25 9.33
CA THR A 23 -0.27 0.97 10.17
C THR A 23 -1.48 0.67 9.30
N GLY A 24 -2.29 -0.29 9.73
CA GLY A 24 -3.47 -0.74 9.00
C GLY A 24 -3.20 -1.93 8.07
N ASN A 25 -4.27 -2.42 7.48
CA ASN A 25 -4.25 -3.68 6.71
C ASN A 25 -4.50 -3.49 5.21
N SER A 26 -4.61 -2.25 4.73
CA SER A 26 -4.97 -1.96 3.33
C SER A 26 -3.92 -2.42 2.31
N MET A 27 -2.65 -2.53 2.71
CA MET A 27 -1.55 -2.97 1.86
C MET A 27 -1.18 -4.45 2.02
N ARG A 28 -2.02 -5.26 2.67
CA ARG A 28 -1.86 -6.72 2.69
C ARG A 28 -2.12 -7.32 1.31
N PRO A 29 -1.49 -8.43 0.95
CA PRO A 29 -0.52 -9.24 1.71
C PRO A 29 0.92 -8.67 1.68
N PHE A 30 1.16 -7.59 0.93
CA PHE A 30 2.49 -7.06 0.73
C PHE A 30 3.10 -6.51 2.04
N LEU A 31 2.37 -5.62 2.75
CA LEU A 31 2.81 -5.04 4.02
C LEU A 31 1.91 -5.50 5.17
N LYS A 32 2.52 -5.84 6.29
CA LYS A 32 1.82 -6.23 7.52
C LYS A 32 1.85 -5.08 8.52
N ASP A 33 0.67 -4.80 9.07
CA ASP A 33 0.43 -3.81 10.11
C ASP A 33 1.45 -3.92 11.27
N ARG A 34 2.00 -2.79 11.68
CA ARG A 34 2.94 -2.61 12.81
C ARG A 34 4.20 -3.49 12.79
N ARG A 35 4.46 -4.20 11.69
CA ARG A 35 5.65 -5.03 11.51
C ARG A 35 6.56 -4.49 10.42
N ASP A 36 5.97 -4.09 9.31
CA ASP A 36 6.72 -3.69 8.13
C ASP A 36 6.82 -2.16 8.07
N GLN A 37 7.88 -1.67 7.44
CA GLN A 37 8.16 -0.25 7.32
C GLN A 37 8.24 0.15 5.84
N VAL A 38 8.06 1.43 5.58
CA VAL A 38 8.27 2.04 4.27
C VAL A 38 9.31 3.14 4.38
N VAL A 39 10.22 3.16 3.42
CA VAL A 39 11.20 4.23 3.23
C VAL A 39 10.60 5.21 2.24
N LEU A 40 10.35 6.42 2.69
CA LEU A 40 9.74 7.49 1.92
C LEU A 40 10.78 8.51 1.50
N VAL A 41 10.65 9.00 0.28
CA VAL A 41 11.43 10.09 -0.28
C VAL A 41 10.50 11.17 -0.84
N LYS A 42 11.05 12.34 -1.14
CA LYS A 42 10.33 13.40 -1.84
C LYS A 42 9.73 12.85 -3.14
N ALA A 43 8.45 13.11 -3.36
CA ALA A 43 7.77 12.76 -4.59
C ALA A 43 7.80 13.95 -5.57
N GLU A 44 7.98 13.65 -6.85
CA GLU A 44 7.62 14.56 -7.93
C GLU A 44 6.19 14.17 -8.33
N GLY A 45 5.22 14.87 -7.73
CA GLY A 45 3.81 14.46 -7.74
C GLY A 45 3.16 14.33 -9.11
N ASP A 46 3.72 14.98 -10.14
CA ASP A 46 3.28 14.95 -11.54
C ASP A 46 3.93 13.84 -12.38
N LYS A 47 4.96 13.15 -11.86
CA LYS A 47 5.74 12.13 -12.58
C LYS A 47 5.49 10.69 -12.14
N LEU A 48 4.51 10.47 -11.27
CA LEU A 48 4.23 9.13 -10.78
C LEU A 48 3.45 8.31 -11.80
N LYS A 49 3.61 6.98 -11.73
CA LYS A 49 3.03 6.03 -12.67
C LYS A 49 2.31 4.89 -11.97
N ALA A 50 1.53 4.16 -12.74
CA ALA A 50 0.88 2.93 -12.26
C ALA A 50 1.93 1.93 -11.73
N GLY A 51 1.68 1.40 -10.53
CA GLY A 51 2.60 0.55 -9.78
C GLY A 51 3.31 1.27 -8.62
N ASP A 52 3.48 2.58 -8.69
CA ASP A 52 4.08 3.37 -7.61
C ASP A 52 3.19 3.36 -6.34
N VAL A 53 3.82 3.56 -5.19
CA VAL A 53 3.13 3.57 -3.89
C VAL A 53 3.42 4.89 -3.18
N PRO A 54 2.66 5.95 -3.47
CA PRO A 54 2.79 7.21 -2.77
C PRO A 54 2.13 7.17 -1.39
N LEU A 55 2.64 8.04 -0.51
CA LEU A 55 1.93 8.53 0.64
C LEU A 55 1.19 9.80 0.21
N TYR A 56 -0.12 9.83 0.35
CA TYR A 56 -0.94 10.97 -0.02
C TYR A 56 -1.91 11.36 1.09
N VAL A 57 -2.37 12.61 1.06
CA VAL A 57 -3.36 13.13 1.99
C VAL A 57 -4.74 13.18 1.32
N ARG A 58 -5.74 12.59 1.96
CA ARG A 58 -7.13 12.71 1.54
C ARG A 58 -7.69 14.09 1.92
N ARG A 59 -8.78 14.51 1.28
CA ARG A 59 -9.48 15.77 1.60
C ARG A 59 -9.90 15.91 3.07
N ASN A 60 -10.02 14.80 3.80
CA ASN A 60 -10.33 14.78 5.23
C ASN A 60 -9.08 14.80 6.13
N GLY A 61 -7.91 15.15 5.58
CA GLY A 61 -6.64 15.24 6.29
C GLY A 61 -5.96 13.90 6.62
N LYS A 62 -6.55 12.76 6.27
CA LYS A 62 -5.96 11.45 6.58
C LYS A 62 -4.85 11.10 5.58
N TYR A 63 -3.70 10.74 6.11
CA TYR A 63 -2.58 10.20 5.33
C TYR A 63 -2.78 8.72 5.02
N VAL A 64 -2.55 8.36 3.76
CA VAL A 64 -2.79 7.01 3.25
C VAL A 64 -1.65 6.58 2.35
N LEU A 65 -1.22 5.33 2.51
CA LEU A 65 -0.25 4.67 1.65
C LEU A 65 -0.98 3.64 0.79
N HIS A 66 -1.21 3.95 -0.48
CA HIS A 66 -1.82 3.03 -1.46
C HIS A 66 -1.05 3.02 -2.76
N ARG A 67 -1.36 2.04 -3.62
CA ARG A 67 -0.74 1.90 -4.94
C ARG A 67 -1.52 2.67 -5.98
N ILE A 68 -0.81 3.35 -6.88
CA ILE A 68 -1.40 3.89 -8.12
C ILE A 68 -1.74 2.70 -9.03
N VAL A 69 -3.00 2.60 -9.43
CA VAL A 69 -3.47 1.55 -10.34
C VAL A 69 -3.84 2.08 -11.71
N ASP A 70 -3.99 3.40 -11.84
CA ASP A 70 -4.27 4.08 -13.10
C ASP A 70 -3.89 5.57 -13.00
N VAL A 71 -3.56 6.16 -14.13
CA VAL A 71 -3.30 7.60 -14.27
C VAL A 71 -4.12 8.10 -15.44
N LYS A 72 -5.01 9.06 -15.21
CA LYS A 72 -5.87 9.63 -16.22
C LYS A 72 -6.05 11.13 -16.02
N ASP A 73 -5.89 11.91 -17.06
CA ASP A 73 -6.08 13.38 -17.07
C ASP A 73 -5.29 14.08 -15.94
N GLY A 74 -4.05 13.63 -15.68
CA GLY A 74 -3.19 14.16 -14.61
C GLY A 74 -3.57 13.75 -13.21
N ALA A 75 -4.66 13.00 -13.00
CA ALA A 75 -5.10 12.52 -11.70
C ALA A 75 -4.81 11.02 -11.52
N TYR A 76 -4.64 10.63 -10.27
CA TYR A 76 -4.31 9.26 -9.88
C TYR A 76 -5.54 8.48 -9.40
N THR A 77 -5.59 7.20 -9.77
CA THR A 77 -6.50 6.23 -9.16
C THR A 77 -5.72 5.36 -8.19
N MET A 78 -6.08 5.42 -6.92
CA MET A 78 -5.41 4.68 -5.85
C MET A 78 -6.16 3.43 -5.44
N LEU A 79 -5.41 2.39 -5.04
CA LEU A 79 -5.98 1.15 -4.50
C LEU A 79 -5.02 0.51 -3.50
N GLY A 80 -5.52 0.20 -2.32
CA GLY A 80 -4.79 -0.64 -1.36
C GLY A 80 -4.69 -2.08 -1.86
N ASP A 81 -3.55 -2.73 -1.61
CA ASP A 81 -3.32 -4.10 -2.08
C ASP A 81 -4.33 -5.12 -1.51
N ALA A 82 -4.95 -4.85 -0.34
CA ALA A 82 -6.03 -5.66 0.24
C ALA A 82 -7.45 -5.15 -0.10
N GLN A 83 -7.57 -4.17 -0.98
CA GLN A 83 -8.86 -3.52 -1.25
C GLN A 83 -9.38 -3.85 -2.66
N VAL A 84 -10.67 -3.68 -2.85
CA VAL A 84 -11.37 -3.80 -4.15
C VAL A 84 -12.00 -2.49 -4.59
N THR A 85 -12.17 -1.54 -3.66
CA THR A 85 -12.73 -0.21 -3.93
C THR A 85 -11.60 0.74 -4.26
N LYS A 86 -11.63 1.30 -5.44
CA LYS A 86 -10.66 2.29 -5.93
C LYS A 86 -11.00 3.68 -5.38
N GLU A 87 -9.99 4.50 -5.18
CA GLU A 87 -10.10 5.94 -4.90
C GLU A 87 -9.68 6.70 -6.15
N TYR A 88 -10.60 7.43 -6.73
CA TYR A 88 -10.40 8.15 -7.98
C TYR A 88 -10.10 9.63 -7.73
N GLY A 89 -9.44 10.26 -8.70
CA GLY A 89 -9.26 11.71 -8.75
C GLY A 89 -8.32 12.29 -7.70
N ILE A 90 -7.33 11.49 -7.25
CA ILE A 90 -6.29 12.00 -6.36
C ILE A 90 -5.35 12.88 -7.18
N GLN A 91 -5.23 14.14 -6.77
CA GLN A 91 -4.46 15.14 -7.49
C GLN A 91 -2.96 15.10 -7.11
N PRO A 92 -2.05 15.56 -7.96
CA PRO A 92 -0.61 15.60 -7.67
C PRO A 92 -0.25 16.36 -6.40
N ASP A 93 -0.95 17.43 -6.07
CA ASP A 93 -0.76 18.25 -4.87
C ASP A 93 -1.12 17.52 -3.56
N GLN A 94 -1.91 16.45 -3.64
CA GLN A 94 -2.22 15.58 -2.51
C GLN A 94 -1.09 14.58 -2.20
N ILE A 95 -0.11 14.44 -3.10
CA ILE A 95 1.02 13.51 -2.92
C ILE A 95 2.07 14.14 -2.00
N VAL A 96 2.37 13.48 -0.90
CA VAL A 96 3.30 13.96 0.12
C VAL A 96 4.69 13.34 -0.07
N ALA A 97 4.74 12.06 -0.41
CA ALA A 97 5.99 11.32 -0.55
C ALA A 97 5.81 10.09 -1.44
N LEU A 98 6.92 9.52 -1.89
CA LEU A 98 6.95 8.28 -2.66
C LEU A 98 7.72 7.21 -1.90
N ALA A 99 7.22 5.98 -1.91
CA ALA A 99 7.97 4.84 -1.41
C ALA A 99 9.16 4.52 -2.32
N LYS A 100 10.37 4.60 -1.76
CA LYS A 100 11.62 4.18 -2.39
C LYS A 100 11.94 2.72 -2.10
N ALA A 101 11.68 2.28 -0.86
CA ALA A 101 11.89 0.91 -0.44
C ALA A 101 10.87 0.47 0.62
N PHE A 102 10.81 -0.84 0.85
CA PHE A 102 10.03 -1.44 1.92
C PHE A 102 10.92 -2.34 2.78
N ILE A 103 10.76 -2.25 4.10
CA ILE A 103 11.45 -3.14 5.05
C ILE A 103 10.42 -4.13 5.57
N ARG A 104 10.60 -5.41 5.20
CA ARG A 104 9.68 -6.51 5.54
C ARG A 104 10.42 -7.57 6.33
N LYS A 105 9.98 -7.83 7.56
CA LYS A 105 10.69 -8.74 8.47
C LYS A 105 12.19 -8.42 8.59
N GLY A 106 12.55 -7.14 8.65
CA GLY A 106 13.94 -6.67 8.72
C GLY A 106 14.71 -6.66 7.39
N VAL A 107 14.16 -7.19 6.30
CA VAL A 107 14.80 -7.18 4.98
C VAL A 107 14.30 -6.00 4.15
N ARG A 108 15.24 -5.22 3.59
CA ARG A 108 14.96 -4.08 2.72
C ARG A 108 14.75 -4.55 1.27
N TYR A 109 13.72 -4.04 0.64
CA TYR A 109 13.34 -4.29 -0.76
C TYR A 109 13.22 -2.95 -1.48
N GLU A 110 14.14 -2.66 -2.38
CA GLU A 110 14.10 -1.45 -3.20
C GLU A 110 12.97 -1.54 -4.25
N CYS A 111 12.28 -0.42 -4.49
CA CYS A 111 11.19 -0.35 -5.47
C CYS A 111 11.68 -0.47 -6.93
N ASP A 112 12.94 -0.19 -7.20
CA ASP A 112 13.57 -0.36 -8.50
C ASP A 112 14.11 -1.77 -8.75
N SER A 113 14.16 -2.65 -7.73
CA SER A 113 14.64 -4.03 -7.85
C SER A 113 13.74 -4.87 -8.77
N ASP A 114 14.33 -5.78 -9.54
CA ASP A 114 13.61 -6.70 -10.42
C ASP A 114 12.61 -7.58 -9.67
N LYS A 115 12.95 -7.95 -8.43
CA LYS A 115 12.07 -8.74 -7.56
C LYS A 115 10.79 -7.96 -7.24
N TYR A 116 10.90 -6.68 -6.90
CA TYR A 116 9.75 -5.85 -6.63
C TYR A 116 8.94 -5.53 -7.90
N LYS A 117 9.61 -5.22 -9.01
CA LYS A 117 8.96 -4.97 -10.31
C LYS A 117 8.15 -6.19 -10.77
N ARG A 118 8.68 -7.42 -10.60
CA ARG A 118 7.91 -8.67 -10.90
C ARG A 118 6.68 -8.81 -10.02
N TYR A 119 6.82 -8.52 -8.72
CA TYR A 119 5.69 -8.51 -7.80
C TYR A 119 4.61 -7.51 -8.25
N VAL A 120 5.00 -6.27 -8.58
CA VAL A 120 4.08 -5.22 -9.04
C VAL A 120 3.38 -5.66 -10.32
N LYS A 121 4.11 -6.17 -11.32
CA LYS A 121 3.53 -6.66 -12.58
C LYS A 121 2.49 -7.74 -12.34
N PHE A 122 2.79 -8.75 -11.50
CA PHE A 122 1.84 -9.79 -11.13
C PHE A 122 0.62 -9.19 -10.43
N TRP A 123 0.83 -8.33 -9.43
CA TRP A 123 -0.24 -7.75 -8.61
C TRP A 123 -1.17 -6.83 -9.40
N MET A 124 -0.61 -6.08 -10.35
CA MET A 124 -1.37 -5.27 -11.31
C MET A 124 -2.14 -6.15 -12.31
N GLY A 125 -1.55 -7.24 -12.77
CA GLY A 125 -2.20 -8.18 -13.71
C GLY A 125 -3.43 -8.85 -13.14
N ILE A 126 -3.48 -9.14 -11.84
CA ILE A 126 -4.65 -9.76 -11.19
C ILE A 126 -5.73 -8.76 -10.75
N LEU A 127 -5.57 -7.45 -11.03
CA LEU A 127 -6.56 -6.44 -10.66
C LEU A 127 -8.00 -6.80 -11.05
N PRO A 128 -8.31 -7.23 -12.29
CA PRO A 128 -9.67 -7.58 -12.68
C PRO A 128 -10.22 -8.79 -11.91
N LEU A 129 -9.37 -9.73 -11.53
CA LEU A 129 -9.73 -10.96 -10.81
C LEU A 129 -9.71 -10.75 -9.28
N ARG A 130 -9.30 -9.59 -8.78
CA ARG A 130 -9.09 -9.34 -7.35
C ARG A 130 -10.37 -9.54 -6.52
N LYS A 131 -11.53 -9.16 -7.05
CA LYS A 131 -12.81 -9.39 -6.36
C LYS A 131 -13.06 -10.88 -6.12
N LEU A 132 -12.80 -11.71 -7.14
CA LEU A 132 -12.93 -13.16 -7.05
C LEU A 132 -11.89 -13.75 -6.09
N TYR A 133 -10.63 -13.32 -6.21
CA TYR A 133 -9.54 -13.72 -5.31
C TYR A 133 -9.91 -13.48 -3.84
N PHE A 134 -10.36 -12.28 -3.48
CA PHE A 134 -10.74 -11.99 -2.10
C PHE A 134 -12.02 -12.71 -1.66
N LYS A 135 -12.95 -13.01 -2.56
CA LYS A 135 -14.13 -13.83 -2.27
C LYS A 135 -13.71 -15.24 -1.89
N LEU A 136 -12.85 -15.87 -2.68
CA LEU A 136 -12.31 -17.22 -2.44
C LEU A 136 -11.45 -17.26 -1.17
N TYR A 137 -10.56 -16.28 -0.97
CA TYR A 137 -9.74 -16.18 0.24
C TYR A 137 -10.58 -16.06 1.51
N ARG A 138 -11.62 -15.21 1.51
CA ARG A 138 -12.53 -15.09 2.66
C ARG A 138 -13.34 -16.38 2.89
N PHE A 139 -13.71 -17.07 1.84
CA PHE A 139 -14.40 -18.36 1.94
C PHE A 139 -13.48 -19.41 2.58
N SER A 140 -12.27 -19.60 2.06
CA SER A 140 -11.31 -20.57 2.62
C SER A 140 -10.95 -20.27 4.08
N ALA A 141 -10.75 -19.01 4.44
CA ALA A 141 -10.51 -18.59 5.82
C ALA A 141 -11.70 -18.86 6.76
N ARG A 142 -12.94 -18.79 6.23
CA ARG A 142 -14.16 -19.13 6.98
C ARG A 142 -14.25 -20.64 7.21
N VAL A 143 -14.00 -21.43 6.17
CA VAL A 143 -13.99 -22.91 6.25
C VAL A 143 -12.91 -23.36 7.25
N TYR A 144 -11.69 -22.84 7.12
CA TYR A 144 -10.59 -23.16 8.04
C TYR A 144 -10.96 -22.88 9.51
N ARG A 145 -11.52 -21.69 9.80
CA ARG A 145 -11.95 -21.35 11.17
C ARG A 145 -13.05 -22.28 11.70
N LYS A 146 -13.97 -22.70 10.83
CA LYS A 146 -15.01 -23.66 11.21
C LYS A 146 -14.42 -25.02 11.55
N LEU A 147 -13.50 -25.53 10.73
CA LEU A 147 -12.80 -26.79 10.98
C LEU A 147 -11.99 -26.77 12.29
N VAL A 148 -11.20 -25.71 12.50
CA VAL A 148 -10.44 -25.56 13.77
C VAL A 148 -11.36 -25.53 14.99
N ARG A 149 -12.51 -24.87 14.90
CA ARG A 149 -13.50 -24.87 16.00
C ARG A 149 -14.06 -26.26 16.28
N ILE A 150 -14.41 -27.04 15.23
CA ILE A 150 -14.91 -28.41 15.37
C ILE A 150 -13.85 -29.33 16.00
N LEU A 151 -12.60 -29.20 15.57
CA LEU A 151 -11.50 -30.01 16.11
C LEU A 151 -11.17 -29.68 17.56
N LYS A 152 -11.25 -28.38 17.96
CA LYS A 152 -11.08 -27.96 19.37
C LYS A 152 -12.21 -28.38 20.31
N ILE A 153 -13.42 -28.65 19.78
CA ILE A 153 -14.55 -29.13 20.59
C ILE A 153 -14.45 -30.65 20.79
N ARG A 154 -13.67 -31.35 19.96
CA ARG A 154 -13.49 -32.81 20.04
C ARG A 154 -12.22 -33.25 20.79
N ALA A 155 -11.39 -32.29 21.21
CA ALA A 155 -10.23 -32.50 22.10
C ALA A 155 -10.54 -31.98 23.51
#